data_18905665c096fb28ae3f133acc188eb0
#
_entry.id   18905665c096fb28ae3f133acc188eb0
#
_cell.length_a   1.000
_cell.length_b   1.000
_cell.length_c   1.000
_cell.angle_alpha   90.00
_cell.angle_beta   90.00
_cell.angle_gamma   90.00
#
_symmetry.space_group_name_H-M   'P 1'
#
loop_
_entity.id
_entity.type
_entity.pdbx_description
1 polymer ?
#
loop_
_entity_poly.entity_id
_entity_poly.type
_entity_poly.pdbx_seq_one_letter_code
_entity_poly.pdbx_strand_id
1 'polypeptide(L)'
;MKKNVIVSLADANYFPLLNELVDSIKRFKESDNVAICILDAGLEKEQIEKLSKKVDEIKPAEWDIEVPGYKVKGKEWLKSQVSRAFLPKYFPSYEKYLWIDCDAWVNDWNSVDLYFKACDNGKLGITQTIGPGYKITSKVNWLFGKLALIKSQNFKHAVKSKIGYADARKLAFAPHINIGVFSLEKNSNGWSVWQNNLSKTLKAGNIFGSEGLAINMSVYIDNLETEFLPLNCNWITSNMLPKYDEKHSIFVEPYLPNYRIGIIHLAAGIWKDGRDMRVDKSVKIEIETLDKKKILKSLRYNI
;
A
#
# COMPACT_ATOMS: atom_id res chain seq x y z
N MET A 1 -12.74 23.78 6.59
CA MET A 1 -11.44 23.36 6.06
C MET A 1 -11.32 21.86 6.29
N LYS A 2 -10.96 21.08 5.28
CA LYS A 2 -10.77 19.63 5.40
C LYS A 2 -9.58 19.35 6.29
N LYS A 3 -9.74 18.51 7.33
CA LYS A 3 -8.66 18.17 8.29
C LYS A 3 -7.91 16.91 7.88
N ASN A 4 -8.60 15.99 7.22
CA ASN A 4 -8.08 14.70 6.79
C ASN A 4 -7.74 14.74 5.31
N VAL A 5 -6.69 14.03 4.92
CA VAL A 5 -6.25 13.94 3.53
C VAL A 5 -5.94 12.51 3.12
N ILE A 6 -6.40 12.12 1.94
CA ILE A 6 -5.93 10.93 1.23
C ILE A 6 -4.84 11.36 0.27
N VAL A 7 -3.69 10.69 0.33
CA VAL A 7 -2.54 10.99 -0.53
C VAL A 7 -2.17 9.77 -1.36
N SER A 8 -1.88 9.99 -2.63
CA SER A 8 -1.34 8.97 -3.53
C SER A 8 -0.24 9.55 -4.41
N LEU A 9 0.42 8.68 -5.17
CA LEU A 9 1.48 9.07 -6.10
C LEU A 9 1.42 8.20 -7.36
N ALA A 10 1.68 8.82 -8.52
CA ALA A 10 1.94 8.08 -9.75
C ALA A 10 2.92 8.81 -10.67
N ASP A 11 3.49 8.05 -11.61
CA ASP A 11 4.07 8.56 -12.85
C ASP A 11 3.07 8.45 -14.01
N ALA A 12 3.47 8.86 -15.20
CA ALA A 12 2.62 8.83 -16.40
C ALA A 12 2.08 7.42 -16.73
N ASN A 13 2.86 6.38 -16.48
CA ASN A 13 2.47 5.00 -16.79
C ASN A 13 1.34 4.50 -15.87
N TYR A 14 1.37 4.92 -14.60
CA TYR A 14 0.38 4.53 -13.59
C TYR A 14 -0.78 5.53 -13.46
N PHE A 15 -0.78 6.61 -14.25
CA PHE A 15 -1.87 7.58 -14.28
C PHE A 15 -3.27 6.94 -14.45
N PRO A 16 -3.51 5.93 -15.32
CA PRO A 16 -4.84 5.33 -15.43
C PRO A 16 -5.34 4.73 -14.12
N LEU A 17 -4.46 4.10 -13.34
CA LEU A 17 -4.80 3.53 -12.03
C LEU A 17 -5.04 4.62 -10.99
N LEU A 18 -4.19 5.66 -10.96
CA LEU A 18 -4.37 6.81 -10.10
C LEU A 18 -5.72 7.49 -10.35
N ASN A 19 -6.08 7.69 -11.62
CA ASN A 19 -7.37 8.29 -11.98
C ASN A 19 -8.54 7.40 -11.50
N GLU A 20 -8.42 6.07 -11.63
CA GLU A 20 -9.40 5.11 -11.12
C GLU A 20 -9.51 5.15 -9.58
N LEU A 21 -8.38 5.27 -8.87
CA LEU A 21 -8.38 5.48 -7.43
C LEU A 21 -9.16 6.74 -7.04
N VAL A 22 -8.84 7.89 -7.67
CA VAL A 22 -9.51 9.16 -7.40
C VAL A 22 -11.02 9.06 -7.68
N ASP A 23 -11.42 8.45 -8.79
CA ASP A 23 -12.81 8.26 -9.14
C ASP A 23 -13.53 7.34 -8.14
N SER A 24 -12.84 6.29 -7.65
CA SER A 24 -13.39 5.40 -6.63
C SER A 24 -13.62 6.09 -5.28
N ILE A 25 -12.77 7.03 -4.90
CA ILE A 25 -12.93 7.84 -3.69
C ILE A 25 -14.13 8.80 -3.88
N LYS A 26 -14.16 9.51 -4.98
CA LYS A 26 -15.17 10.57 -5.24
C LYS A 26 -16.59 10.05 -5.41
N ARG A 27 -16.81 8.76 -5.63
CA ARG A 27 -18.17 8.19 -5.67
C ARG A 27 -18.89 8.21 -4.32
N PHE A 28 -18.15 8.37 -3.22
CA PHE A 28 -18.71 8.41 -1.88
C PHE A 28 -18.94 9.87 -1.43
N LYS A 29 -20.12 10.17 -0.88
CA LYS A 29 -20.44 11.51 -0.34
C LYS A 29 -19.52 11.91 0.81
N GLU A 30 -19.06 10.94 1.60
CA GLU A 30 -18.15 11.13 2.70
C GLU A 30 -16.82 11.77 2.26
N SER A 31 -16.42 11.53 1.00
CA SER A 31 -15.22 12.13 0.40
C SER A 31 -15.25 13.67 0.31
N ASP A 32 -16.42 14.28 0.37
CA ASP A 32 -16.57 15.75 0.36
C ASP A 32 -15.86 16.41 1.56
N ASN A 33 -15.71 15.67 2.66
CA ASN A 33 -15.06 16.13 3.89
C ASN A 33 -13.57 15.75 3.99
N VAL A 34 -13.04 15.03 3.00
CA VAL A 34 -11.65 14.56 2.97
C VAL A 34 -10.95 15.17 1.76
N ALA A 35 -9.74 15.70 1.95
CA ALA A 35 -8.93 16.19 0.84
C ALA A 35 -8.32 15.03 0.06
N ILE A 36 -8.11 15.22 -1.23
CA ILE A 36 -7.36 14.29 -2.08
C ILE A 36 -6.15 15.06 -2.60
N CYS A 37 -4.95 14.59 -2.26
CA CYS A 37 -3.70 15.22 -2.68
C CYS A 37 -2.83 14.21 -3.43
N ILE A 38 -2.14 14.68 -4.46
CA ILE A 38 -1.32 13.82 -5.32
C ILE A 38 0.14 14.28 -5.30
N LEU A 39 1.06 13.33 -5.15
CA LEU A 39 2.47 13.52 -5.43
C LEU A 39 2.74 13.09 -6.88
N ASP A 40 3.27 14.03 -7.66
CA ASP A 40 3.64 13.83 -9.06
C ASP A 40 5.07 13.27 -9.16
N ALA A 41 5.21 12.05 -9.66
CA ALA A 41 6.48 11.40 -9.91
C ALA A 41 6.85 11.34 -11.41
N GLY A 42 6.28 12.21 -12.22
CA GLY A 42 6.50 12.29 -13.67
C GLY A 42 5.21 12.10 -14.47
N LEU A 43 4.15 12.75 -14.06
CA LEU A 43 2.91 12.85 -14.83
C LEU A 43 3.08 13.76 -16.05
N GLU A 44 2.36 13.47 -17.11
CA GLU A 44 2.29 14.34 -18.27
C GLU A 44 1.38 15.56 -17.99
N LYS A 45 1.61 16.66 -18.69
CA LYS A 45 0.86 17.90 -18.51
C LYS A 45 -0.66 17.73 -18.62
N GLU A 46 -1.11 16.98 -19.62
CA GLU A 46 -2.54 16.68 -19.81
C GLU A 46 -3.12 15.84 -18.66
N GLN A 47 -2.32 14.94 -18.09
CA GLN A 47 -2.70 14.12 -16.95
C GLN A 47 -2.87 14.98 -15.68
N ILE A 48 -1.95 15.93 -15.46
CA ILE A 48 -2.03 16.90 -14.37
C ILE A 48 -3.27 17.79 -14.54
N GLU A 49 -3.53 18.31 -15.74
CA GLU A 49 -4.72 19.12 -16.03
C GLU A 49 -6.03 18.35 -15.79
N LYS A 50 -6.05 17.06 -16.07
CA LYS A 50 -7.21 16.21 -15.80
C LYS A 50 -7.41 15.96 -14.31
N LEU A 51 -6.32 15.69 -13.56
CA LEU A 51 -6.38 15.45 -12.12
C LEU A 51 -6.73 16.72 -11.34
N SER A 52 -6.20 17.89 -11.73
CA SER A 52 -6.45 19.16 -11.04
C SER A 52 -7.93 19.56 -10.95
N LYS A 53 -8.78 19.00 -11.83
CA LYS A 53 -10.23 19.17 -11.77
C LYS A 53 -10.92 18.28 -10.72
N LYS A 54 -10.18 17.32 -10.16
CA LYS A 54 -10.74 16.27 -9.29
C LYS A 54 -10.13 16.25 -7.89
N VAL A 55 -8.93 16.81 -7.70
CA VAL A 55 -8.16 16.73 -6.46
C VAL A 55 -7.90 18.11 -5.88
N ASP A 56 -7.58 18.18 -4.59
CA ASP A 56 -7.39 19.45 -3.88
C ASP A 56 -5.99 20.05 -4.14
N GLU A 57 -4.93 19.22 -4.16
CA GLU A 57 -3.56 19.67 -4.41
C GLU A 57 -2.76 18.63 -5.22
N ILE A 58 -1.83 19.11 -6.06
CA ILE A 58 -0.81 18.29 -6.73
C ILE A 58 0.54 18.92 -6.47
N LYS A 59 1.51 18.13 -5.98
CA LYS A 59 2.89 18.59 -5.74
C LYS A 59 3.91 17.64 -6.33
N PRO A 60 5.04 18.13 -6.84
CA PRO A 60 6.10 17.27 -7.32
C PRO A 60 6.68 16.41 -6.18
N ALA A 61 6.85 15.12 -6.43
CA ALA A 61 7.55 14.24 -5.52
C ALA A 61 9.07 14.46 -5.62
N GLU A 62 9.73 14.46 -4.47
CA GLU A 62 11.17 14.64 -4.36
C GLU A 62 11.87 13.35 -3.89
N TRP A 63 13.19 13.34 -3.99
CA TRP A 63 14.03 12.37 -3.33
C TRP A 63 14.32 12.86 -1.91
N ASP A 64 13.40 12.62 -0.97
CA ASP A 64 13.48 13.13 0.41
C ASP A 64 14.65 12.55 1.23
N ILE A 65 15.25 11.48 0.73
CA ILE A 65 16.46 10.88 1.29
C ILE A 65 17.50 10.79 0.20
N GLU A 66 18.73 11.15 0.51
CA GLU A 66 19.84 11.02 -0.41
C GLU A 66 20.07 9.53 -0.79
N VAL A 67 19.96 9.25 -2.06
CA VAL A 67 20.15 7.91 -2.63
C VAL A 67 21.19 7.98 -3.75
N PRO A 68 22.17 7.06 -3.77
CA PRO A 68 23.17 7.04 -4.85
C PRO A 68 22.53 7.06 -6.23
N GLY A 69 22.98 7.99 -7.10
CA GLY A 69 22.36 8.22 -8.42
C GLY A 69 22.25 6.99 -9.31
N TYR A 70 23.18 6.03 -9.20
CA TYR A 70 23.12 4.77 -9.96
C TYR A 70 21.92 3.88 -9.59
N LYS A 71 21.33 4.07 -8.38
CA LYS A 71 20.14 3.31 -7.91
C LYS A 71 18.85 3.89 -8.49
N VAL A 72 18.82 5.16 -8.87
CA VAL A 72 17.61 5.93 -9.21
C VAL A 72 17.49 6.30 -10.68
N LYS A 73 18.58 6.25 -11.46
CA LYS A 73 18.59 6.69 -12.86
C LYS A 73 17.46 6.05 -13.67
N GLY A 74 16.58 6.87 -14.24
CA GLY A 74 15.44 6.43 -15.05
C GLY A 74 14.32 5.73 -14.26
N LYS A 75 14.24 5.93 -12.94
CA LYS A 75 13.26 5.26 -12.07
C LYS A 75 12.56 6.27 -11.15
N GLU A 76 12.03 7.34 -11.74
CA GLU A 76 11.37 8.41 -10.98
C GLU A 76 10.20 7.92 -10.11
N TRP A 77 9.49 6.88 -10.57
CA TRP A 77 8.43 6.22 -9.80
C TRP A 77 8.89 5.70 -8.43
N LEU A 78 10.20 5.43 -8.25
CA LEU A 78 10.76 5.04 -6.95
C LEU A 78 10.73 6.17 -5.90
N LYS A 79 10.44 7.41 -6.30
CA LYS A 79 10.16 8.49 -5.35
C LYS A 79 9.03 8.10 -4.39
N SER A 80 8.04 7.31 -4.85
CA SER A 80 7.00 6.76 -3.98
C SER A 80 7.54 5.99 -2.79
N GLN A 81 8.69 5.36 -2.93
CA GLN A 81 9.31 4.54 -1.88
C GLN A 81 10.02 5.40 -0.80
N VAL A 82 10.19 6.68 -1.03
CA VAL A 82 10.83 7.59 -0.07
C VAL A 82 9.89 8.71 0.37
N SER A 83 9.14 9.33 -0.55
CA SER A 83 8.31 10.51 -0.26
C SER A 83 7.14 10.22 0.68
N ARG A 84 6.58 9.00 0.68
CA ARG A 84 5.44 8.67 1.55
C ARG A 84 5.76 8.75 3.05
N ALA A 85 7.01 8.67 3.44
CA ALA A 85 7.43 8.90 4.83
C ALA A 85 7.51 10.39 5.21
N PHE A 86 7.23 11.30 4.27
CA PHE A 86 7.37 12.75 4.44
C PHE A 86 6.08 13.52 4.12
N LEU A 87 4.91 12.90 4.19
CA LEU A 87 3.64 13.53 3.81
C LEU A 87 3.37 14.87 4.52
N PRO A 88 3.67 15.06 5.82
CA PRO A 88 3.49 16.36 6.47
C PRO A 88 4.35 17.50 5.90
N LYS A 89 5.51 17.19 5.29
CA LYS A 89 6.32 18.15 4.55
C LYS A 89 5.61 18.66 3.30
N TYR A 90 5.00 17.75 2.56
CA TYR A 90 4.30 18.07 1.32
C TYR A 90 2.98 18.80 1.56
N PHE A 91 2.20 18.33 2.52
CA PHE A 91 0.82 18.78 2.75
C PHE A 91 0.63 19.23 4.22
N PRO A 92 1.28 20.31 4.67
CA PRO A 92 1.33 20.67 6.09
C PRO A 92 -0.01 21.17 6.68
N SER A 93 -1.02 21.38 5.84
CA SER A 93 -2.32 21.93 6.27
C SER A 93 -3.26 20.92 6.90
N TYR A 94 -2.95 19.62 6.80
CA TYR A 94 -3.82 18.55 7.26
C TYR A 94 -3.37 17.98 8.60
N GLU A 95 -4.31 17.37 9.33
CA GLU A 95 -4.08 16.78 10.64
C GLU A 95 -3.83 15.26 10.56
N LYS A 96 -4.52 14.56 9.66
CA LYS A 96 -4.41 13.10 9.45
C LYS A 96 -4.19 12.78 7.99
N TYR A 97 -3.30 11.85 7.75
CA TYR A 97 -2.91 11.39 6.42
C TYR A 97 -3.30 9.92 6.25
N LEU A 98 -3.96 9.61 5.15
CA LEU A 98 -4.19 8.27 4.66
C LEU A 98 -3.47 8.14 3.32
N TRP A 99 -2.45 7.30 3.27
CA TRP A 99 -1.81 6.92 2.02
C TRP A 99 -2.56 5.75 1.39
N ILE A 100 -2.77 5.81 0.08
CA ILE A 100 -3.28 4.69 -0.72
C ILE A 100 -2.43 4.61 -2.00
N ASP A 101 -1.79 3.47 -2.25
CA ASP A 101 -1.04 3.23 -3.49
C ASP A 101 -1.96 3.38 -4.70
N CYS A 102 -1.46 3.95 -5.80
CA CYS A 102 -2.28 4.23 -6.99
C CYS A 102 -2.82 2.97 -7.70
N ASP A 103 -2.25 1.80 -7.43
CA ASP A 103 -2.76 0.51 -7.91
C ASP A 103 -3.77 -0.13 -6.94
N ALA A 104 -4.36 0.68 -6.05
CA ALA A 104 -5.47 0.32 -5.20
C ALA A 104 -6.69 1.21 -5.47
N TRP A 105 -7.86 0.83 -4.98
CA TRP A 105 -9.08 1.63 -5.08
C TRP A 105 -10.06 1.32 -3.94
N VAL A 106 -10.90 2.30 -3.60
CA VAL A 106 -11.84 2.20 -2.47
C VAL A 106 -13.12 1.50 -2.94
N ASN A 107 -13.39 0.32 -2.38
CA ASN A 107 -14.58 -0.48 -2.66
C ASN A 107 -15.68 -0.26 -1.60
N ASP A 108 -15.29 0.03 -0.34
CA ASP A 108 -16.21 0.37 0.75
C ASP A 108 -15.56 1.45 1.62
N TRP A 109 -16.31 2.54 1.93
CA TRP A 109 -15.80 3.71 2.64
C TRP A 109 -15.46 3.43 4.11
N ASN A 110 -16.12 2.45 4.72
CA ASN A 110 -15.86 2.12 6.13
C ASN A 110 -14.37 1.88 6.43
N SER A 111 -13.62 1.36 5.46
CA SER A 111 -12.17 1.18 5.65
C SER A 111 -11.40 2.50 5.70
N VAL A 112 -11.84 3.52 4.96
CA VAL A 112 -11.26 4.88 5.03
C VAL A 112 -11.46 5.48 6.42
N ASP A 113 -12.68 5.36 6.97
CA ASP A 113 -13.00 5.83 8.31
C ASP A 113 -12.20 5.08 9.38
N LEU A 114 -12.05 3.76 9.22
CA LEU A 114 -11.22 2.94 10.12
C LEU A 114 -9.75 3.38 10.11
N TYR A 115 -9.17 3.70 8.94
CA TYR A 115 -7.81 4.20 8.86
C TYR A 115 -7.66 5.55 9.60
N PHE A 116 -8.58 6.50 9.38
CA PHE A 116 -8.53 7.79 10.08
C PHE A 116 -8.73 7.65 11.59
N LYS A 117 -9.48 6.66 12.04
CA LYS A 117 -9.63 6.34 13.46
C LYS A 117 -8.40 5.60 14.01
N ALA A 118 -7.80 4.72 13.24
CA ALA A 118 -6.66 3.92 13.67
C ALA A 118 -5.42 4.78 13.97
N CYS A 119 -5.29 5.95 13.34
CA CYS A 119 -4.16 6.85 13.59
C CYS A 119 -4.38 7.81 14.77
N ASP A 120 -5.51 7.74 15.48
CA ASP A 120 -5.74 8.54 16.66
C ASP A 120 -4.64 8.34 17.70
N ASN A 121 -4.30 9.41 18.41
CA ASN A 121 -3.23 9.45 19.40
C ASN A 121 -1.82 9.16 18.82
N GLY A 122 -1.61 9.46 17.55
CA GLY A 122 -0.31 9.32 16.89
C GLY A 122 0.08 7.89 16.51
N LYS A 123 -0.83 6.92 16.63
CA LYS A 123 -0.58 5.53 16.23
C LYS A 123 -0.44 5.39 14.71
N LEU A 124 0.30 4.38 14.27
CA LEU A 124 0.31 3.95 12.88
C LEU A 124 -0.90 3.06 12.62
N GLY A 125 -1.85 3.49 11.78
CA GLY A 125 -2.93 2.65 11.30
C GLY A 125 -2.49 1.86 10.06
N ILE A 126 -2.49 0.51 10.12
CA ILE A 126 -1.95 -0.32 9.03
C ILE A 126 -2.50 -1.74 9.08
N THR A 127 -2.34 -2.51 7.99
CA THR A 127 -2.71 -3.93 7.93
C THR A 127 -1.48 -4.84 7.86
N GLN A 128 -1.58 -6.00 8.47
CA GLN A 128 -0.62 -7.10 8.26
C GLN A 128 -1.04 -7.93 7.05
N THR A 129 -0.07 -8.48 6.31
CA THR A 129 -0.33 -9.39 5.18
C THR A 129 -0.44 -10.85 5.65
N ILE A 130 -1.28 -11.08 6.63
CA ILE A 130 -1.57 -12.40 7.19
C ILE A 130 -3.08 -12.54 7.38
N GLY A 131 -3.62 -13.68 7.02
CA GLY A 131 -5.04 -13.95 7.17
C GLY A 131 -5.46 -15.29 6.60
N PRO A 132 -6.71 -15.70 6.84
CA PRO A 132 -7.25 -16.94 6.30
C PRO A 132 -7.09 -16.97 4.77
N GLY A 133 -6.50 -18.05 4.26
CA GLY A 133 -6.32 -18.23 2.82
C GLY A 133 -5.15 -17.50 2.18
N TYR A 134 -4.49 -16.57 2.85
CA TYR A 134 -3.26 -15.99 2.33
C TYR A 134 -2.12 -17.02 2.36
N LYS A 135 -1.30 -17.00 1.31
CA LYS A 135 -0.15 -17.92 1.22
C LYS A 135 0.83 -17.64 2.35
N ILE A 136 1.27 -18.68 3.02
CA ILE A 136 2.35 -18.59 4.01
C ILE A 136 3.63 -18.22 3.29
N THR A 137 4.14 -17.03 3.55
CA THR A 137 5.34 -16.48 2.91
C THR A 137 6.62 -16.75 3.69
N SER A 138 6.49 -17.08 5.00
CA SER A 138 7.61 -17.40 5.86
C SER A 138 7.74 -18.91 6.03
N LYS A 139 8.93 -19.45 5.70
CA LYS A 139 9.22 -20.89 5.75
C LYS A 139 10.58 -21.15 6.39
N VAL A 140 10.70 -22.26 7.08
CA VAL A 140 11.99 -22.81 7.54
C VAL A 140 12.23 -24.10 6.77
N ASN A 141 13.32 -24.15 6.02
CA ASN A 141 13.79 -25.37 5.36
C ASN A 141 14.99 -25.92 6.16
N TRP A 142 14.93 -27.18 6.51
CA TRP A 142 16.04 -27.85 7.20
C TRP A 142 16.99 -28.49 6.18
N LEU A 143 18.28 -28.14 6.25
CA LEU A 143 19.34 -28.82 5.51
C LEU A 143 19.96 -29.87 6.42
N PHE A 144 20.02 -31.12 5.95
CA PHE A 144 20.58 -32.26 6.69
C PHE A 144 20.02 -32.42 8.11
N GLY A 145 18.77 -31.96 8.36
CA GLY A 145 18.14 -32.00 9.68
C GLY A 145 18.79 -31.15 10.78
N LYS A 146 19.82 -30.36 10.43
CA LYS A 146 20.61 -29.59 11.42
C LYS A 146 20.66 -28.10 11.16
N LEU A 147 20.63 -27.66 9.90
CA LEU A 147 20.75 -26.27 9.54
C LEU A 147 19.39 -25.70 9.08
N ALA A 148 18.91 -24.65 9.74
CA ALA A 148 17.67 -23.98 9.39
C ALA A 148 17.93 -22.88 8.38
N LEU A 149 17.29 -22.97 7.19
CA LEU A 149 17.25 -21.93 6.19
C LEU A 149 15.93 -21.16 6.31
N ILE A 150 16.01 -19.92 6.79
CA ILE A 150 14.86 -19.05 6.92
C ILE A 150 14.58 -18.40 5.56
N LYS A 151 13.36 -18.56 5.06
CA LYS A 151 12.84 -17.87 3.88
C LYS A 151 11.67 -17.02 4.31
N SER A 152 11.86 -15.72 4.39
CA SER A 152 10.78 -14.74 4.56
C SER A 152 11.14 -13.45 3.83
N GLN A 153 10.13 -12.66 3.48
CA GLN A 153 10.33 -11.38 2.79
C GLN A 153 11.11 -10.42 3.67
N ASN A 154 10.71 -10.28 4.94
CA ASN A 154 11.39 -9.42 5.90
C ASN A 154 12.85 -9.82 6.10
N PHE A 155 13.12 -11.11 6.30
CA PHE A 155 14.51 -11.61 6.48
C PHE A 155 15.38 -11.34 5.26
N LYS A 156 14.86 -11.62 4.05
CA LYS A 156 15.57 -11.37 2.79
C LYS A 156 15.96 -9.91 2.64
N HIS A 157 15.05 -8.98 2.91
CA HIS A 157 15.32 -7.54 2.81
C HIS A 157 16.26 -7.07 3.93
N ALA A 158 16.08 -7.56 5.15
CA ALA A 158 16.93 -7.26 6.30
C ALA A 158 18.40 -7.64 6.05
N VAL A 159 18.66 -8.84 5.54
CA VAL A 159 20.01 -9.28 5.18
C VAL A 159 20.60 -8.44 4.06
N LYS A 160 19.82 -8.13 3.01
CA LYS A 160 20.27 -7.26 1.91
C LYS A 160 20.60 -5.84 2.36
N SER A 161 19.84 -5.30 3.29
CA SER A 161 20.04 -3.94 3.83
C SER A 161 21.09 -3.89 4.94
N LYS A 162 21.68 -5.02 5.30
CA LYS A 162 22.76 -5.14 6.32
C LYS A 162 22.41 -4.52 7.67
N ILE A 163 21.13 -4.64 8.11
CA ILE A 163 20.68 -4.07 9.38
C ILE A 163 21.19 -4.78 10.63
N GLY A 164 21.92 -5.89 10.46
CA GLY A 164 22.39 -6.76 11.54
C GLY A 164 21.60 -8.08 11.63
N TYR A 165 22.30 -9.15 11.98
CA TYR A 165 21.71 -10.49 11.98
C TYR A 165 20.68 -10.69 13.09
N ALA A 166 20.90 -10.08 14.26
CA ALA A 166 19.96 -10.15 15.39
C ALA A 166 18.59 -9.56 15.02
N ASP A 167 18.57 -8.37 14.41
CA ASP A 167 17.35 -7.71 13.99
C ASP A 167 16.70 -8.43 12.79
N ALA A 168 17.52 -8.92 11.85
CA ALA A 168 17.02 -9.74 10.75
C ALA A 168 16.28 -11.00 11.26
N ARG A 169 16.79 -11.65 12.31
CA ARG A 169 16.13 -12.80 12.94
C ARG A 169 14.81 -12.43 13.63
N LYS A 170 14.74 -11.30 14.34
CA LYS A 170 13.49 -10.80 14.94
C LYS A 170 12.41 -10.61 13.87
N LEU A 171 12.78 -10.02 12.73
CA LEU A 171 11.86 -9.76 11.63
C LEU A 171 11.49 -11.01 10.82
N ALA A 172 12.28 -12.09 10.92
CA ALA A 172 12.13 -13.27 10.06
C ALA A 172 10.73 -13.89 10.11
N PHE A 173 10.13 -13.92 11.30
CA PHE A 173 8.82 -14.52 11.56
C PHE A 173 7.75 -13.51 11.90
N ALA A 174 8.09 -12.21 11.96
CA ALA A 174 7.10 -11.16 12.11
C ALA A 174 6.16 -11.14 10.89
N PRO A 175 4.86 -10.98 11.08
CA PRO A 175 3.92 -10.80 9.98
C PRO A 175 4.36 -9.63 9.10
N HIS A 176 4.47 -9.87 7.78
CA HIS A 176 4.86 -8.80 6.88
C HIS A 176 3.79 -7.72 6.84
N ILE A 177 4.21 -6.46 6.91
CA ILE A 177 3.34 -5.29 6.80
C ILE A 177 3.45 -4.75 5.37
N ASN A 178 2.33 -4.61 4.69
CA ASN A 178 2.26 -3.95 3.39
C ASN A 178 1.88 -2.48 3.59
N ILE A 179 2.72 -1.58 3.12
CA ILE A 179 2.57 -0.14 3.29
C ILE A 179 1.87 0.56 2.13
N GLY A 180 1.22 -0.19 1.26
CA GLY A 180 0.42 0.39 0.18
C GLY A 180 -0.83 1.12 0.69
N VAL A 181 -1.25 0.85 1.93
CA VAL A 181 -2.28 1.63 2.62
C VAL A 181 -1.88 1.77 4.09
N PHE A 182 -1.79 2.99 4.57
CA PHE A 182 -1.51 3.31 5.97
C PHE A 182 -2.04 4.69 6.35
N SER A 183 -2.24 4.93 7.64
CA SER A 183 -2.60 6.24 8.17
C SER A 183 -1.71 6.66 9.33
N LEU A 184 -1.49 7.98 9.47
CA LEU A 184 -0.72 8.55 10.55
C LEU A 184 -1.12 10.02 10.78
N GLU A 185 -1.12 10.47 12.04
CA GLU A 185 -1.34 11.88 12.37
C GLU A 185 -0.12 12.75 12.07
N LYS A 186 -0.35 14.03 11.77
CA LYS A 186 0.69 15.01 11.45
C LYS A 186 1.83 15.03 12.47
N ASN A 187 1.50 15.06 13.74
CA ASN A 187 2.46 15.23 14.83
C ASN A 187 2.95 13.90 15.42
N SER A 188 2.66 12.78 14.78
CA SER A 188 3.13 11.47 15.23
C SER A 188 4.65 11.38 15.17
N ASN A 189 5.27 10.81 16.21
CA ASN A 189 6.68 10.43 16.20
C ASN A 189 6.97 9.31 15.18
N GLY A 190 5.94 8.62 14.72
CA GLY A 190 6.04 7.55 13.71
C GLY A 190 6.75 8.02 12.44
N TRP A 191 6.58 9.28 12.02
CA TRP A 191 7.28 9.83 10.87
C TRP A 191 8.80 9.80 11.05
N SER A 192 9.31 10.30 12.17
CA SER A 192 10.75 10.35 12.43
C SER A 192 11.37 8.96 12.64
N VAL A 193 10.66 8.07 13.33
CA VAL A 193 11.09 6.67 13.50
C VAL A 193 11.20 5.97 12.14
N TRP A 194 10.18 6.12 11.28
CA TRP A 194 10.19 5.55 9.95
C TRP A 194 11.28 6.14 9.05
N GLN A 195 11.42 7.47 8.99
CA GLN A 195 12.47 8.17 8.23
C GLN A 195 13.88 7.70 8.63
N ASN A 196 14.14 7.55 9.93
CA ASN A 196 15.41 7.03 10.43
C ASN A 196 15.69 5.60 9.95
N ASN A 197 14.69 4.71 10.03
CA ASN A 197 14.84 3.35 9.54
C ASN A 197 14.97 3.27 8.03
N LEU A 198 14.24 4.12 7.30
CA LEU A 198 14.34 4.21 5.85
C LEU A 198 15.75 4.65 5.43
N SER A 199 16.33 5.65 6.10
CA SER A 199 17.73 6.07 5.88
C SER A 199 18.72 4.93 6.15
N LYS A 200 18.52 4.16 7.23
CA LYS A 200 19.39 3.00 7.54
C LYS A 200 19.29 1.92 6.46
N THR A 201 18.09 1.57 6.03
CA THR A 201 17.86 0.48 5.07
C THR A 201 18.34 0.84 3.66
N LEU A 202 18.26 2.11 3.26
CA LEU A 202 18.70 2.60 1.95
C LEU A 202 20.22 2.65 1.78
N LYS A 203 21.01 2.70 2.85
CA LYS A 203 22.47 2.72 2.77
C LYS A 203 23.03 1.53 1.97
N ALA A 204 22.54 0.32 2.24
CA ALA A 204 22.98 -0.91 1.60
C ALA A 204 21.90 -1.59 0.76
N GLY A 205 20.62 -1.44 1.12
CA GLY A 205 19.47 -2.06 0.46
C GLY A 205 19.14 -1.48 -0.92
N ASN A 206 18.31 -2.19 -1.66
CA ASN A 206 17.67 -1.65 -2.86
C ASN A 206 16.56 -0.69 -2.42
N ILE A 207 16.27 0.35 -3.23
CA ILE A 207 15.18 1.28 -2.92
C ILE A 207 13.87 0.50 -2.79
N PHE A 208 13.52 -0.29 -3.81
CA PHE A 208 12.37 -1.18 -3.76
C PHE A 208 12.57 -2.26 -2.69
N GLY A 209 11.73 -2.26 -1.69
CA GLY A 209 11.74 -3.17 -0.55
C GLY A 209 12.45 -2.65 0.71
N SER A 210 13.30 -1.61 0.63
CA SER A 210 13.91 -0.98 1.82
C SER A 210 12.88 -0.21 2.63
N GLU A 211 11.91 0.40 1.98
CA GLU A 211 10.84 1.13 2.58
C GLU A 211 9.90 0.20 3.37
N GLY A 212 9.44 -0.90 2.77
CA GLY A 212 8.67 -1.92 3.49
C GLY A 212 9.44 -2.52 4.66
N LEU A 213 10.76 -2.73 4.51
CA LEU A 213 11.61 -3.15 5.62
C LEU A 213 11.64 -2.10 6.72
N ALA A 214 11.79 -0.82 6.37
CA ALA A 214 11.90 0.28 7.34
C ALA A 214 10.66 0.36 8.25
N ILE A 215 9.46 0.25 7.69
CA ILE A 215 8.23 0.26 8.52
C ILE A 215 8.10 -1.02 9.37
N ASN A 216 8.48 -2.18 8.84
CA ASN A 216 8.52 -3.41 9.65
C ASN A 216 9.52 -3.29 10.80
N MET A 217 10.67 -2.61 10.61
CA MET A 217 11.61 -2.29 11.69
C MET A 217 10.98 -1.35 12.71
N SER A 218 10.35 -0.27 12.26
CA SER A 218 9.69 0.70 13.14
C SER A 218 8.68 0.02 14.05
N VAL A 219 7.88 -0.90 13.51
CA VAL A 219 6.84 -1.60 14.29
C VAL A 219 7.42 -2.70 15.18
N TYR A 220 8.27 -3.59 14.65
CA TYR A 220 8.67 -4.81 15.37
C TYR A 220 9.99 -4.71 16.12
N ILE A 221 10.83 -3.72 15.82
CA ILE A 221 12.11 -3.50 16.52
C ILE A 221 12.00 -2.29 17.43
N ASP A 222 11.52 -1.15 16.90
CA ASP A 222 11.44 0.09 17.64
C ASP A 222 10.13 0.26 18.42
N ASN A 223 9.21 -0.73 18.32
CA ASN A 223 7.92 -0.77 19.02
C ASN A 223 7.06 0.48 18.77
N LEU A 224 7.03 0.97 17.52
CA LEU A 224 6.14 2.07 17.13
C LEU A 224 4.69 1.68 17.44
N GLU A 225 4.00 2.54 18.19
CA GLU A 225 2.59 2.31 18.50
C GLU A 225 1.77 2.16 17.21
N THR A 226 1.10 1.03 17.10
CA THR A 226 0.44 0.60 15.86
C THR A 226 -0.95 0.05 16.16
N GLU A 227 -1.92 0.52 15.40
CA GLU A 227 -3.27 -0.06 15.36
C GLU A 227 -3.39 -0.94 14.12
N PHE A 228 -3.46 -2.25 14.32
CA PHE A 228 -3.61 -3.20 13.22
C PHE A 228 -5.08 -3.33 12.81
N LEU A 229 -5.36 -2.94 11.57
CA LEU A 229 -6.67 -3.04 10.98
C LEU A 229 -6.93 -4.43 10.39
N PRO A 230 -8.21 -4.84 10.26
CA PRO A 230 -8.59 -6.08 9.59
C PRO A 230 -8.08 -6.14 8.14
N LEU A 231 -7.84 -7.35 7.65
CA LEU A 231 -7.26 -7.61 6.33
C LEU A 231 -8.05 -7.00 5.17
N ASN A 232 -9.39 -6.97 5.30
CA ASN A 232 -10.27 -6.37 4.29
C ASN A 232 -10.06 -4.86 4.10
N CYS A 233 -9.36 -4.17 5.00
CA CYS A 233 -8.99 -2.76 4.84
C CYS A 233 -7.89 -2.54 3.78
N ASN A 234 -7.09 -3.57 3.46
CA ASN A 234 -6.10 -3.55 2.38
C ASN A 234 -5.98 -4.94 1.76
N TRP A 235 -6.91 -5.28 0.87
CA TRP A 235 -6.99 -6.61 0.27
C TRP A 235 -6.03 -6.77 -0.91
N ILE A 236 -4.95 -7.50 -0.70
CA ILE A 236 -3.95 -7.77 -1.73
C ILE A 236 -4.42 -8.92 -2.62
N THR A 237 -4.88 -8.59 -3.80
CA THR A 237 -5.53 -9.52 -4.74
C THR A 237 -4.59 -10.60 -5.27
N SER A 238 -3.28 -10.35 -5.33
CA SER A 238 -2.27 -11.36 -5.71
C SER A 238 -2.07 -12.45 -4.65
N ASN A 239 -2.44 -12.19 -3.40
CA ASN A 239 -2.39 -13.19 -2.32
C ASN A 239 -3.63 -14.08 -2.32
N MET A 240 -4.81 -13.49 -2.57
CA MET A 240 -6.08 -14.21 -2.64
C MET A 240 -7.10 -13.41 -3.43
N LEU A 241 -7.81 -14.06 -4.36
CA LEU A 241 -8.90 -13.44 -5.09
C LEU A 241 -10.11 -13.22 -4.17
N PRO A 242 -10.80 -12.08 -4.29
CA PRO A 242 -12.04 -11.85 -3.59
C PRO A 242 -13.18 -12.64 -4.22
N LYS A 243 -14.31 -12.73 -3.55
CA LYS A 243 -15.61 -13.05 -4.16
C LYS A 243 -16.36 -11.79 -4.56
N TYR A 244 -17.36 -11.95 -5.41
CA TYR A 244 -18.20 -10.85 -5.84
C TYR A 244 -19.65 -11.07 -5.40
N ASP A 245 -20.19 -10.09 -4.68
CA ASP A 245 -21.61 -10.03 -4.36
C ASP A 245 -22.35 -9.30 -5.48
N GLU A 246 -23.03 -10.08 -6.33
CA GLU A 246 -23.77 -9.54 -7.49
C GLU A 246 -24.94 -8.65 -7.06
N LYS A 247 -25.58 -8.96 -5.91
CA LYS A 247 -26.73 -8.21 -5.39
C LYS A 247 -26.35 -6.78 -5.00
N HIS A 248 -25.18 -6.61 -4.40
CA HIS A 248 -24.71 -5.30 -3.94
C HIS A 248 -23.64 -4.68 -4.84
N SER A 249 -23.23 -5.39 -5.90
CA SER A 249 -22.16 -4.97 -6.83
C SER A 249 -20.85 -4.62 -6.12
N ILE A 250 -20.42 -5.43 -5.14
CA ILE A 250 -19.27 -5.18 -4.29
C ILE A 250 -18.39 -6.43 -4.14
N PHE A 251 -17.08 -6.23 -3.96
CA PHE A 251 -16.17 -7.31 -3.62
C PHE A 251 -16.21 -7.59 -2.12
N VAL A 252 -16.16 -8.89 -1.79
CA VAL A 252 -16.21 -9.39 -0.41
C VAL A 252 -15.12 -10.43 -0.17
N GLU A 253 -14.81 -10.69 1.09
CA GLU A 253 -13.91 -11.77 1.49
C GLU A 253 -14.45 -13.12 1.01
N PRO A 254 -13.58 -14.04 0.55
CA PRO A 254 -14.01 -15.32 -0.03
C PRO A 254 -14.45 -16.36 1.01
N TYR A 255 -14.27 -16.06 2.29
CA TYR A 255 -14.65 -16.90 3.43
C TYR A 255 -15.70 -16.21 4.31
N LEU A 256 -16.40 -17.00 5.11
CA LEU A 256 -17.43 -16.47 6.03
C LEU A 256 -16.81 -15.53 7.08
N PRO A 257 -17.52 -14.46 7.44
CA PRO A 257 -18.90 -14.13 7.05
C PRO A 257 -19.02 -13.27 5.77
N ASN A 258 -18.04 -13.27 4.89
CA ASN A 258 -17.98 -12.52 3.62
C ASN A 258 -18.06 -11.01 3.85
N TYR A 259 -17.23 -10.50 4.72
CA TYR A 259 -17.13 -9.05 4.97
C TYR A 259 -16.80 -8.31 3.67
N ARG A 260 -17.35 -7.11 3.54
CA ARG A 260 -17.04 -6.22 2.44
C ARG A 260 -15.55 -5.88 2.48
N ILE A 261 -14.91 -5.97 1.33
CA ILE A 261 -13.54 -5.50 1.18
C ILE A 261 -13.58 -3.98 1.06
N GLY A 262 -12.81 -3.28 1.87
CA GLY A 262 -12.77 -1.83 1.85
C GLY A 262 -11.90 -1.28 0.74
N ILE A 263 -10.66 -1.75 0.64
CA ILE A 263 -9.71 -1.33 -0.38
C ILE A 263 -9.21 -2.56 -1.15
N ILE A 264 -9.42 -2.56 -2.46
CA ILE A 264 -8.88 -3.55 -3.39
C ILE A 264 -7.51 -3.07 -3.84
N HIS A 265 -6.47 -3.89 -3.64
CA HIS A 265 -5.10 -3.55 -3.96
C HIS A 265 -4.50 -4.55 -4.94
N LEU A 266 -4.09 -4.07 -6.12
CA LEU A 266 -3.53 -4.87 -7.22
C LEU A 266 -2.02 -5.13 -7.05
N ALA A 267 -1.50 -5.02 -5.83
CA ALA A 267 -0.08 -5.21 -5.54
C ALA A 267 0.47 -6.49 -6.19
N ALA A 268 1.69 -6.40 -6.73
CA ALA A 268 2.36 -7.45 -7.52
C ALA A 268 1.68 -7.82 -8.86
N GLY A 269 0.56 -7.16 -9.20
CA GLY A 269 -0.18 -7.38 -10.44
C GLY A 269 -1.01 -8.66 -10.45
N ILE A 270 -1.97 -8.71 -11.37
CA ILE A 270 -2.75 -9.88 -11.73
C ILE A 270 -2.46 -10.20 -13.19
N TRP A 271 -1.88 -11.36 -13.41
CA TRP A 271 -1.40 -11.77 -14.74
C TRP A 271 -2.33 -12.81 -15.36
N LYS A 272 -2.72 -12.56 -16.60
CA LYS A 272 -3.43 -13.53 -17.45
C LYS A 272 -2.87 -13.46 -18.88
N ASP A 273 -2.53 -14.60 -19.44
CA ASP A 273 -1.97 -14.71 -20.79
C ASP A 273 -0.78 -13.76 -21.05
N GLY A 274 0.11 -13.62 -20.05
CA GLY A 274 1.27 -12.74 -20.11
C GLY A 274 0.98 -11.24 -19.97
N ARG A 275 -0.28 -10.84 -19.74
CA ARG A 275 -0.71 -9.45 -19.60
C ARG A 275 -1.03 -9.11 -18.14
N ASP A 276 -0.50 -7.99 -17.66
CA ASP A 276 -0.78 -7.47 -16.32
C ASP A 276 -2.04 -6.59 -16.34
N MET A 277 -3.02 -6.92 -15.51
CA MET A 277 -4.27 -6.18 -15.38
C MET A 277 -4.05 -4.70 -15.00
N ARG A 278 -2.95 -4.37 -14.33
CA ARG A 278 -2.63 -2.96 -13.99
C ARG A 278 -2.36 -2.12 -15.24
N VAL A 279 -1.81 -2.73 -16.28
CA VAL A 279 -1.46 -2.06 -17.54
C VAL A 279 -2.56 -2.25 -18.57
N ASP A 280 -3.08 -3.47 -18.72
CA ASP A 280 -4.09 -3.79 -19.71
C ASP A 280 -5.50 -3.91 -19.07
N LYS A 281 -6.33 -2.90 -19.33
CA LYS A 281 -7.72 -2.85 -18.84
C LYS A 281 -8.61 -3.97 -19.36
N SER A 282 -8.26 -4.59 -20.48
CA SER A 282 -9.06 -5.66 -21.10
C SER A 282 -8.94 -6.99 -20.35
N VAL A 283 -7.94 -7.11 -19.46
CA VAL A 283 -7.72 -8.33 -18.68
C VAL A 283 -8.86 -8.54 -17.70
N LYS A 284 -9.53 -9.69 -17.86
CA LYS A 284 -10.56 -10.19 -16.95
C LYS A 284 -10.18 -11.57 -16.49
N ILE A 285 -10.48 -11.89 -15.25
CA ILE A 285 -10.24 -13.19 -14.63
C ILE A 285 -11.54 -13.79 -14.13
N GLU A 286 -11.55 -15.11 -13.93
CA GLU A 286 -12.67 -15.77 -13.26
C GLU A 286 -12.69 -15.39 -11.78
N ILE A 287 -13.84 -14.89 -11.34
CA ILE A 287 -14.15 -14.58 -9.93
C ILE A 287 -15.39 -15.36 -9.53
N GLU A 288 -15.33 -16.00 -8.38
CA GLU A 288 -16.48 -16.67 -7.80
C GLU A 288 -17.44 -15.66 -7.17
N THR A 289 -18.74 -15.83 -7.40
CA THR A 289 -19.79 -15.06 -6.73
C THR A 289 -20.19 -15.72 -5.41
N LEU A 290 -20.97 -15.02 -4.58
CA LEU A 290 -21.53 -15.62 -3.36
C LEU A 290 -22.43 -16.83 -3.66
N ASP A 291 -23.09 -16.84 -4.82
CA ASP A 291 -23.91 -17.96 -5.31
C ASP A 291 -23.08 -19.08 -5.96
N LYS A 292 -21.75 -19.06 -5.77
CA LYS A 292 -20.82 -20.06 -6.32
C LYS A 292 -20.76 -20.13 -7.85
N LYS A 293 -21.25 -19.11 -8.55
CA LYS A 293 -21.08 -18.96 -10.00
C LYS A 293 -19.70 -18.38 -10.29
N LYS A 294 -19.18 -18.63 -11.48
CA LYS A 294 -17.95 -18.02 -11.98
C LYS A 294 -18.30 -16.95 -13.01
N ILE A 295 -17.78 -15.76 -12.82
CA ILE A 295 -17.95 -14.63 -13.75
C ILE A 295 -16.58 -14.12 -14.21
N LEU A 296 -16.51 -13.61 -15.43
CA LEU A 296 -15.31 -12.91 -15.93
C LEU A 296 -15.39 -11.44 -15.55
N LYS A 297 -14.51 -11.00 -14.65
CA LYS A 297 -14.49 -9.62 -14.14
C LYS A 297 -13.06 -9.07 -14.01
N SER A 298 -12.90 -7.78 -14.22
CA SER A 298 -11.68 -7.07 -13.85
C SER A 298 -11.71 -6.74 -12.36
N LEU A 299 -10.53 -6.75 -11.72
CA LEU A 299 -10.36 -6.24 -10.36
C LEU A 299 -9.98 -4.75 -10.34
N ARG A 300 -9.81 -4.12 -11.50
CA ARG A 300 -9.68 -2.66 -11.60
C ARG A 300 -11.02 -1.99 -11.31
N TYR A 301 -10.94 -0.75 -10.84
CA TYR A 301 -12.13 0.07 -10.70
C TYR A 301 -12.72 0.37 -12.10
N ASN A 302 -13.95 -0.08 -12.31
CA ASN A 302 -14.73 0.20 -13.52
C ASN A 302 -16.10 0.71 -13.06
N ILE A 303 -16.43 1.91 -13.49
CA ILE A 303 -17.79 2.47 -13.37
C ILE A 303 -18.66 1.83 -14.45
#